data_59d8bfed00bb54ea259f505a305136d4
#
_entry.id   59d8bfed00bb54ea259f505a305136d4
#
_cell.length_a   1.000
_cell.length_b   1.000
_cell.length_c   1.000
_cell.angle_alpha   90.00
_cell.angle_beta   90.00
_cell.angle_gamma   90.00
#
_symmetry.space_group_name_H-M   'P 1'
#
loop_
_entity.id
_entity.type
_entity.pdbx_description
1 polymer ?
#
loop_
_entity_poly.entity_id
_entity_poly.type
_entity_poly.pdbx_seq_one_letter_code
_entity_poly.pdbx_strand_id
1 'polypeptide(L)'
;MADMPDLIARLDAAVKLGDATAVTRRIKEDLEDVIHHGGVKLPERFHRTRPEGYARRLLHRDDRLGYTAVVMTWAPGQGTPLHDHAGIWCVEGVVEGRMDVTQYDLVDESAGTCAFEEKGCVHAAVGSAGCLIPPFEYHVLANAIDRPSITLHVYGGEMTSCHIFERRADGRYTRKERSLAYHE
;
A
#
# COMPACT_ATOMS: atom_id res chain seq x y z
N MET A 1 6.69 -16.47 -14.66
CA MET A 1 6.57 -16.18 -13.22
C MET A 1 7.90 -15.59 -12.78
N ALA A 2 7.91 -14.31 -12.39
CA ALA A 2 9.13 -13.68 -11.91
C ALA A 2 9.54 -14.32 -10.58
N ASP A 3 10.81 -14.64 -10.43
CA ASP A 3 11.34 -15.03 -9.13
C ASP A 3 11.64 -13.77 -8.28
N MET A 4 11.88 -13.97 -7.01
CA MET A 4 12.15 -12.88 -6.08
C MET A 4 13.37 -12.02 -6.47
N PRO A 5 14.50 -12.60 -6.92
CA PRO A 5 15.65 -11.85 -7.40
C PRO A 5 15.34 -10.93 -8.59
N ASP A 6 14.53 -11.37 -9.56
CA ASP A 6 14.13 -10.55 -10.71
C ASP A 6 13.28 -9.35 -10.28
N LEU A 7 12.29 -9.57 -9.40
CA LEU A 7 11.49 -8.48 -8.83
C LEU A 7 12.37 -7.44 -8.12
N ILE A 8 13.26 -7.89 -7.22
CA ILE A 8 14.13 -6.97 -6.48
C ILE A 8 15.06 -6.19 -7.43
N ALA A 9 15.64 -6.85 -8.45
CA ALA A 9 16.48 -6.17 -9.42
C ALA A 9 15.72 -5.06 -10.20
N ARG A 10 14.43 -5.26 -10.52
CA ARG A 10 13.58 -4.24 -11.15
C ARG A 10 13.31 -3.07 -10.19
N LEU A 11 12.97 -3.37 -8.91
CA LEU A 11 12.76 -2.33 -7.90
C LEU A 11 14.03 -1.49 -7.67
N ASP A 12 15.19 -2.13 -7.57
CA ASP A 12 16.48 -1.46 -7.44
C ASP A 12 16.78 -0.53 -8.64
N ALA A 13 16.48 -1.00 -9.85
CA ALA A 13 16.66 -0.20 -11.05
C ALA A 13 15.71 1.00 -11.09
N ALA A 14 14.46 0.82 -10.68
CA ALA A 14 13.47 1.89 -10.60
C ALA A 14 13.85 2.96 -9.58
N VAL A 15 14.23 2.55 -8.35
CA VAL A 15 14.58 3.48 -7.27
C VAL A 15 15.80 4.34 -7.62
N LYS A 16 16.75 3.83 -8.39
CA LYS A 16 17.92 4.58 -8.89
C LYS A 16 17.59 5.76 -9.82
N LEU A 17 16.34 5.87 -10.30
CA LEU A 17 15.89 7.03 -11.08
C LEU A 17 15.86 8.32 -10.22
N GLY A 18 15.70 8.20 -8.89
CA GLY A 18 15.83 9.28 -7.91
C GLY A 18 14.64 10.22 -7.79
N ASP A 19 13.97 10.58 -8.88
CA ASP A 19 12.76 11.40 -8.85
C ASP A 19 11.53 10.57 -8.47
N ALA A 20 10.77 10.99 -7.44
CA ALA A 20 9.67 10.21 -6.89
C ALA A 20 8.61 9.84 -7.95
N THR A 21 8.29 10.75 -8.87
CA THR A 21 7.31 10.49 -9.94
C THR A 21 7.82 9.46 -10.93
N ALA A 22 9.09 9.57 -11.34
CA ALA A 22 9.72 8.61 -12.24
C ALA A 22 9.86 7.22 -11.59
N VAL A 23 10.26 7.19 -10.31
CA VAL A 23 10.39 5.96 -9.50
C VAL A 23 9.05 5.25 -9.38
N THR A 24 8.03 5.94 -8.88
CA THR A 24 6.71 5.32 -8.63
C THR A 24 6.05 4.86 -9.91
N ARG A 25 6.14 5.64 -11.00
CA ARG A 25 5.64 5.22 -12.32
C ARG A 25 6.34 3.95 -12.79
N ARG A 26 7.68 3.89 -12.70
CA ARG A 26 8.44 2.72 -13.14
C ARG A 26 8.11 1.49 -12.29
N ILE A 27 8.02 1.61 -10.96
CA ILE A 27 7.63 0.51 -10.08
C ILE A 27 6.23 0.02 -10.43
N LYS A 28 5.29 0.94 -10.67
CA LYS A 28 3.92 0.59 -11.08
C LYS A 28 3.93 -0.26 -12.36
N GLU A 29 4.62 0.20 -13.40
CA GLU A 29 4.77 -0.52 -14.68
C GLU A 29 5.42 -1.91 -14.48
N ASP A 30 6.47 -2.00 -13.68
CA ASP A 30 7.15 -3.26 -13.38
C ASP A 30 6.27 -4.23 -12.59
N LEU A 31 5.46 -3.76 -11.62
CA LEU A 31 4.51 -4.59 -10.88
C LEU A 31 3.40 -5.11 -11.79
N GLU A 32 2.80 -4.23 -12.60
CA GLU A 32 1.77 -4.62 -13.57
C GLU A 32 2.31 -5.66 -14.56
N ASP A 33 3.51 -5.45 -15.11
CA ASP A 33 4.17 -6.39 -16.03
C ASP A 33 4.41 -7.76 -15.37
N VAL A 34 5.06 -7.75 -14.20
CA VAL A 34 5.39 -9.00 -13.49
C VAL A 34 4.14 -9.79 -13.11
N ILE A 35 3.11 -9.12 -12.60
CA ILE A 35 1.89 -9.80 -12.15
C ILE A 35 1.12 -10.35 -13.35
N HIS A 36 1.00 -9.62 -14.47
CA HIS A 36 0.28 -10.07 -15.66
C HIS A 36 1.02 -11.22 -16.39
N HIS A 37 2.35 -11.21 -16.41
CA HIS A 37 3.14 -12.21 -17.17
C HIS A 37 3.59 -13.41 -16.35
N GLY A 38 2.87 -13.75 -15.28
CA GLY A 38 3.09 -15.00 -14.57
C GLY A 38 3.06 -14.88 -13.04
N GLY A 39 2.89 -13.67 -12.52
CA GLY A 39 2.77 -13.42 -11.09
C GLY A 39 4.10 -13.43 -10.35
N VAL A 40 4.03 -13.10 -9.08
CA VAL A 40 5.14 -13.13 -8.12
C VAL A 40 5.05 -14.41 -7.31
N LYS A 41 6.12 -15.20 -7.32
CA LYS A 41 6.18 -16.42 -6.51
C LYS A 41 6.48 -16.06 -5.05
N LEU A 42 5.45 -15.94 -4.25
CA LEU A 42 5.57 -15.65 -2.82
C LEU A 42 5.72 -16.94 -2.01
N PRO A 43 6.66 -17.03 -1.04
CA PRO A 43 6.71 -18.09 -0.05
C PRO A 43 5.40 -18.22 0.74
N GLU A 44 5.12 -19.46 1.22
CA GLU A 44 3.89 -19.83 1.94
C GLU A 44 3.54 -18.87 3.11
N ARG A 45 4.54 -18.36 3.83
CA ARG A 45 4.32 -17.44 4.95
C ARG A 45 3.55 -16.18 4.55
N PHE A 46 3.68 -15.74 3.31
CA PHE A 46 2.98 -14.54 2.82
C PHE A 46 1.50 -14.75 2.49
N HIS A 47 1.02 -16.01 2.46
CA HIS A 47 -0.39 -16.33 2.22
C HIS A 47 -1.20 -16.44 3.51
N ARG A 48 -0.55 -16.44 4.67
CA ARG A 48 -1.22 -16.62 5.96
C ARG A 48 -1.96 -15.36 6.38
N THR A 49 -3.27 -15.45 6.54
CA THR A 49 -4.09 -14.40 7.14
C THR A 49 -3.93 -14.35 8.66
N ARG A 50 -4.41 -13.28 9.28
CA ARG A 50 -4.48 -13.08 10.72
C ARG A 50 -5.89 -12.69 11.13
N PRO A 51 -6.41 -13.18 12.25
CA PRO A 51 -7.76 -12.82 12.71
C PRO A 51 -7.86 -11.37 13.24
N GLU A 52 -6.78 -10.82 13.80
CA GLU A 52 -6.76 -9.49 14.41
C GLU A 52 -6.72 -8.34 13.40
N GLY A 53 -6.51 -8.64 12.11
CA GLY A 53 -6.37 -7.66 11.04
C GLY A 53 -5.44 -8.18 9.94
N TYR A 54 -5.24 -7.39 8.91
CA TYR A 54 -4.36 -7.77 7.82
C TYR A 54 -2.93 -8.04 8.32
N ALA A 55 -2.27 -9.00 7.68
CA ALA A 55 -0.86 -9.27 7.94
C ALA A 55 0.03 -8.34 7.11
N ARG A 56 1.03 -7.72 7.72
CA ARG A 56 2.04 -6.88 7.09
C ARG A 56 3.40 -7.54 7.26
N ARG A 57 4.01 -8.05 6.19
CA ARG A 57 5.25 -8.82 6.25
C ARG A 57 6.31 -8.22 5.35
N LEU A 58 7.50 -8.04 5.90
CA LEU A 58 8.65 -7.54 5.14
C LEU A 58 9.05 -8.56 4.08
N LEU A 59 9.06 -8.13 2.83
CA LEU A 59 9.56 -8.91 1.71
C LEU A 59 11.04 -8.58 1.45
N HIS A 60 11.36 -7.30 1.39
CA HIS A 60 12.70 -6.81 1.14
C HIS A 60 12.89 -5.42 1.74
N ARG A 61 14.12 -5.09 2.16
CA ARG A 61 14.57 -3.76 2.54
C ARG A 61 15.97 -3.53 2.00
N ASP A 62 16.17 -2.41 1.34
CA ASP A 62 17.49 -1.91 0.94
C ASP A 62 17.75 -0.57 1.62
N ASP A 63 18.58 -0.60 2.69
CA ASP A 63 18.94 0.59 3.46
C ASP A 63 19.81 1.57 2.67
N ARG A 64 20.53 1.10 1.64
CA ARG A 64 21.36 1.94 0.79
C ARG A 64 20.54 2.69 -0.26
N LEU A 65 19.57 2.03 -0.87
CA LEU A 65 18.66 2.66 -1.84
C LEU A 65 17.47 3.34 -1.16
N GLY A 66 17.24 3.05 0.14
CA GLY A 66 16.24 3.72 0.94
C GLY A 66 14.81 3.33 0.58
N TYR A 67 14.54 2.04 0.36
CA TYR A 67 13.18 1.57 0.11
C TYR A 67 12.86 0.26 0.81
N THR A 68 11.58 -0.02 1.00
CA THR A 68 11.07 -1.29 1.50
C THR A 68 9.97 -1.86 0.61
N ALA A 69 9.95 -3.18 0.45
CA ALA A 69 8.85 -3.92 -0.16
C ALA A 69 8.17 -4.78 0.91
N VAL A 70 6.85 -4.67 0.99
CA VAL A 70 6.02 -5.30 2.02
C VAL A 70 4.87 -6.04 1.36
N VAL A 71 4.64 -7.29 1.76
CA VAL A 71 3.45 -8.04 1.35
C VAL A 71 2.40 -7.89 2.45
N MET A 72 1.19 -7.53 2.03
CA MET A 72 0.02 -7.50 2.92
C MET A 72 -0.97 -8.58 2.51
N THR A 73 -1.47 -9.32 3.51
CA THR A 73 -2.44 -10.40 3.32
C THR A 73 -3.70 -10.08 4.10
N TRP A 74 -4.82 -10.07 3.41
CA TRP A 74 -6.10 -9.61 3.87
C TRP A 74 -7.09 -10.77 3.92
N ALA A 75 -7.63 -11.10 5.08
CA ALA A 75 -8.80 -11.99 5.17
C ALA A 75 -10.06 -11.26 4.66
N PRO A 76 -11.14 -12.00 4.35
CA PRO A 76 -12.42 -11.39 3.99
C PRO A 76 -12.86 -10.32 4.99
N GLY A 77 -13.30 -9.16 4.48
CA GLY A 77 -13.78 -8.04 5.30
C GLY A 77 -12.71 -7.23 6.02
N GLN A 78 -11.42 -7.57 5.89
CA GLN A 78 -10.34 -6.76 6.44
C GLN A 78 -10.02 -5.56 5.56
N GLY A 79 -9.56 -4.48 6.20
CA GLY A 79 -9.18 -3.24 5.52
C GLY A 79 -8.40 -2.31 6.44
N THR A 80 -8.12 -1.11 5.94
CA THR A 80 -7.49 -0.04 6.70
C THR A 80 -8.51 1.03 7.07
N PRO A 81 -8.32 1.79 8.15
CA PRO A 81 -8.93 3.11 8.27
C PRO A 81 -8.40 4.04 7.18
N LEU A 82 -8.98 5.23 7.02
CA LEU A 82 -8.39 6.31 6.25
C LEU A 82 -7.03 6.66 6.86
N HIS A 83 -5.97 6.70 6.05
CA HIS A 83 -4.60 6.88 6.52
C HIS A 83 -3.72 7.59 5.50
N ASP A 84 -2.56 8.07 5.98
CA ASP A 84 -1.45 8.60 5.18
C ASP A 84 -0.27 7.61 5.12
N HIS A 85 0.82 8.03 4.48
CA HIS A 85 2.05 7.24 4.35
C HIS A 85 3.26 7.91 5.02
N ALA A 86 3.03 8.70 6.07
CA ALA A 86 4.10 9.40 6.80
C ALA A 86 5.01 10.26 5.90
N GLY A 87 4.47 10.82 4.81
CA GLY A 87 5.21 11.68 3.89
C GLY A 87 6.13 10.95 2.91
N ILE A 88 6.09 9.62 2.83
CA ILE A 88 6.83 8.84 1.84
C ILE A 88 5.90 8.35 0.72
N TRP A 89 6.45 8.21 -0.49
CA TRP A 89 5.69 7.64 -1.60
C TRP A 89 5.45 6.13 -1.40
N CYS A 90 4.36 5.64 -1.95
CA CYS A 90 4.03 4.22 -2.00
C CYS A 90 3.57 3.84 -3.40
N VAL A 91 3.93 2.64 -3.83
CA VAL A 91 3.30 1.95 -4.97
C VAL A 91 2.74 0.65 -4.47
N GLU A 92 1.48 0.38 -4.78
CA GLU A 92 0.80 -0.83 -4.34
C GLU A 92 0.20 -1.58 -5.52
N GLY A 93 0.34 -2.91 -5.53
CA GLY A 93 -0.18 -3.77 -6.58
C GLY A 93 -0.94 -4.97 -6.02
N VAL A 94 -2.01 -5.38 -6.68
CA VAL A 94 -2.80 -6.56 -6.31
C VAL A 94 -2.19 -7.81 -6.95
N VAL A 95 -1.61 -8.67 -6.09
CA VAL A 95 -0.98 -9.94 -6.51
C VAL A 95 -2.01 -11.05 -6.60
N GLU A 96 -2.94 -11.12 -5.64
CA GLU A 96 -4.02 -12.09 -5.58
C GLU A 96 -5.31 -11.45 -5.07
N GLY A 97 -6.45 -11.93 -5.54
CA GLY A 97 -7.75 -11.50 -5.08
C GLY A 97 -8.21 -10.18 -5.69
N ARG A 98 -8.78 -9.29 -4.87
CA ARG A 98 -9.31 -8.00 -5.29
C ARG A 98 -9.38 -7.05 -4.10
N MET A 99 -9.06 -5.79 -4.33
CA MET A 99 -9.15 -4.73 -3.32
C MET A 99 -10.04 -3.60 -3.80
N ASP A 100 -10.82 -3.04 -2.90
CA ASP A 100 -11.46 -1.74 -3.08
C ASP A 100 -10.52 -0.68 -2.49
N VAL A 101 -10.18 0.32 -3.31
CA VAL A 101 -9.29 1.42 -2.96
C VAL A 101 -10.09 2.71 -3.03
N THR A 102 -10.49 3.26 -1.89
CA THR A 102 -11.21 4.53 -1.84
C THR A 102 -10.24 5.66 -1.57
N GLN A 103 -10.15 6.60 -2.51
CA GLN A 103 -9.23 7.74 -2.45
C GLN A 103 -9.89 8.97 -1.86
N TYR A 104 -9.11 9.77 -1.12
CA TYR A 104 -9.55 11.00 -0.46
C TYR A 104 -8.56 12.13 -0.69
N ASP A 105 -9.07 13.35 -0.81
CA ASP A 105 -8.28 14.58 -0.73
C ASP A 105 -8.47 15.24 0.65
N LEU A 106 -7.38 15.65 1.27
CA LEU A 106 -7.42 16.52 2.45
C LEU A 106 -7.78 17.94 1.98
N VAL A 107 -8.97 18.40 2.34
CA VAL A 107 -9.49 19.73 1.89
C VAL A 107 -9.35 20.83 2.94
N ASP A 108 -9.26 20.47 4.22
CA ASP A 108 -9.03 21.42 5.30
C ASP A 108 -8.37 20.73 6.50
N GLU A 109 -7.42 21.41 7.11
CA GLU A 109 -6.83 21.06 8.40
C GLU A 109 -6.86 22.29 9.30
N SER A 110 -7.79 22.32 10.24
CA SER A 110 -7.99 23.45 11.15
C SER A 110 -8.52 22.99 12.50
N ALA A 111 -8.27 23.77 13.54
CA ALA A 111 -8.74 23.50 14.90
C ALA A 111 -8.43 22.07 15.41
N GLY A 112 -7.30 21.48 15.00
CA GLY A 112 -6.89 20.14 15.39
C GLY A 112 -7.71 19.00 14.78
N THR A 113 -8.47 19.28 13.71
CA THR A 113 -9.26 18.31 12.95
C THR A 113 -9.01 18.44 11.46
N CYS A 114 -9.32 17.39 10.72
CA CYS A 114 -9.19 17.34 9.26
C CYS A 114 -10.56 17.19 8.60
N ALA A 115 -10.70 17.72 7.39
CA ALA A 115 -11.82 17.43 6.51
C ALA A 115 -11.30 16.78 5.23
N PHE A 116 -11.98 15.72 4.80
CA PHE A 116 -11.64 14.98 3.60
C PHE A 116 -12.80 14.94 2.63
N GLU A 117 -12.49 15.00 1.34
CA GLU A 117 -13.41 14.76 0.24
C GLU A 117 -13.09 13.40 -0.38
N GLU A 118 -14.09 12.52 -0.48
CA GLU A 118 -13.97 11.25 -1.19
C GLU A 118 -13.93 11.51 -2.70
N LYS A 119 -12.91 10.98 -3.38
CA LYS A 119 -12.71 11.15 -4.83
C LYS A 119 -13.24 9.99 -5.65
N GLY A 120 -13.50 8.86 -5.01
CA GLY A 120 -14.04 7.67 -5.64
C GLY A 120 -13.36 6.39 -5.18
N CYS A 121 -13.95 5.27 -5.59
CA CYS A 121 -13.46 3.93 -5.28
C CYS A 121 -13.00 3.22 -6.56
N VAL A 122 -11.78 2.72 -6.55
CA VAL A 122 -11.23 1.86 -7.61
C VAL A 122 -11.33 0.40 -7.18
N HIS A 123 -11.94 -0.43 -8.01
CA HIS A 123 -12.00 -1.88 -7.83
C HIS A 123 -10.76 -2.52 -8.45
N ALA A 124 -9.68 -2.61 -7.69
CA ALA A 124 -8.39 -3.11 -8.15
C ALA A 124 -8.38 -4.64 -8.18
N ALA A 125 -8.22 -5.21 -9.37
CA ALA A 125 -8.07 -6.65 -9.58
C ALA A 125 -6.58 -7.06 -9.67
N VAL A 126 -6.32 -8.37 -9.75
CA VAL A 126 -4.96 -8.90 -9.97
C VAL A 126 -4.31 -8.20 -11.17
N GLY A 127 -3.09 -7.71 -10.97
CA GLY A 127 -2.33 -6.95 -11.96
C GLY A 127 -2.58 -5.44 -11.95
N SER A 128 -3.58 -4.94 -11.19
CA SER A 128 -3.73 -3.50 -10.99
C SER A 128 -2.67 -2.98 -10.03
N ALA A 129 -2.07 -1.83 -10.35
CA ALA A 129 -1.19 -1.12 -9.43
C ALA A 129 -1.50 0.39 -9.39
N GLY A 130 -1.30 1.01 -8.22
CA GLY A 130 -1.51 2.43 -7.97
C GLY A 130 -0.28 3.10 -7.36
N CYS A 131 -0.12 4.41 -7.60
CA CYS A 131 0.91 5.25 -7.02
C CYS A 131 0.28 6.25 -6.06
N LEU A 132 0.90 6.42 -4.90
CA LEU A 132 0.52 7.35 -3.86
C LEU A 132 1.73 8.23 -3.57
N ILE A 133 1.62 9.51 -3.91
CA ILE A 133 2.70 10.49 -3.74
C ILE A 133 2.15 11.65 -2.91
N PRO A 134 2.74 11.95 -1.75
CA PRO A 134 2.28 13.08 -0.94
C PRO A 134 2.24 14.39 -1.74
N PRO A 135 1.23 15.24 -1.58
CA PRO A 135 0.15 15.16 -0.59
C PRO A 135 -1.10 14.38 -1.04
N PHE A 136 -1.08 13.66 -2.17
CA PHE A 136 -2.21 12.92 -2.76
C PHE A 136 -2.11 11.44 -2.40
N GLU A 137 -2.12 11.13 -1.11
CA GLU A 137 -1.80 9.80 -0.59
C GLU A 137 -2.90 9.19 0.29
N TYR A 138 -3.96 9.95 0.59
CA TYR A 138 -4.98 9.50 1.55
C TYR A 138 -5.93 8.49 0.92
N HIS A 139 -6.02 7.32 1.54
CA HIS A 139 -6.91 6.28 1.04
C HIS A 139 -7.39 5.31 2.15
N VAL A 140 -8.38 4.50 1.77
CA VAL A 140 -8.86 3.33 2.49
C VAL A 140 -8.70 2.12 1.58
N LEU A 141 -8.16 1.04 2.10
CA LEU A 141 -8.11 -0.28 1.44
C LEU A 141 -9.10 -1.22 2.08
N ALA A 142 -9.82 -1.99 1.29
CA ALA A 142 -10.70 -3.05 1.80
C ALA A 142 -10.61 -4.31 0.93
N ASN A 143 -10.55 -5.49 1.55
CA ASN A 143 -10.71 -6.74 0.81
C ASN A 143 -12.17 -6.90 0.38
N ALA A 144 -12.41 -6.78 -0.92
CA ALA A 144 -13.73 -6.70 -1.54
C ALA A 144 -14.39 -8.07 -1.83
N ILE A 145 -13.73 -9.18 -1.42
CA ILE A 145 -14.19 -10.54 -1.75
C ILE A 145 -14.20 -11.44 -0.51
N ASP A 146 -14.88 -12.59 -0.63
CA ASP A 146 -15.09 -13.59 0.42
C ASP A 146 -13.91 -14.58 0.59
N ARG A 147 -12.76 -14.27 0.02
CA ARG A 147 -11.52 -15.03 0.12
C ARG A 147 -10.34 -14.09 0.40
N PRO A 148 -9.16 -14.63 0.81
CA PRO A 148 -7.99 -13.80 1.02
C PRO A 148 -7.57 -13.03 -0.25
N SER A 149 -7.07 -11.82 -0.05
CA SER A 149 -6.37 -11.02 -1.05
C SER A 149 -4.93 -10.77 -0.62
N ILE A 150 -4.03 -10.61 -1.59
CA ILE A 150 -2.61 -10.32 -1.35
C ILE A 150 -2.22 -9.10 -2.17
N THR A 151 -1.60 -8.13 -1.50
CA THR A 151 -1.05 -6.93 -2.14
C THR A 151 0.43 -6.81 -1.86
N LEU A 152 1.17 -6.24 -2.81
CA LEU A 152 2.58 -5.89 -2.69
C LEU A 152 2.70 -4.36 -2.66
N HIS A 153 3.33 -3.85 -1.61
CA HIS A 153 3.54 -2.42 -1.38
C HIS A 153 5.02 -2.10 -1.39
N VAL A 154 5.42 -1.09 -2.17
CA VAL A 154 6.80 -0.59 -2.20
C VAL A 154 6.80 0.85 -1.71
N TYR A 155 7.57 1.12 -0.66
CA TYR A 155 7.64 2.42 0.01
C TYR A 155 9.00 3.08 -0.20
N GLY A 156 9.02 4.39 -0.36
CA GLY A 156 10.24 5.20 -0.39
C GLY A 156 10.85 5.43 0.99
N GLY A 157 11.08 4.35 1.71
CA GLY A 157 11.61 4.32 3.06
C GLY A 157 11.03 3.19 3.88
N GLU A 158 11.38 3.13 5.16
CA GLU A 158 10.74 2.22 6.11
C GLU A 158 9.60 2.94 6.84
N MET A 159 8.37 2.50 6.62
CA MET A 159 7.19 3.05 7.26
C MET A 159 6.93 2.34 8.59
N THR A 160 7.34 2.96 9.69
CA THR A 160 7.18 2.44 11.07
C THR A 160 5.97 3.02 11.80
N SER A 161 5.41 4.12 11.28
CA SER A 161 4.14 4.70 11.74
C SER A 161 3.43 5.39 10.57
N CYS A 162 2.16 5.68 10.75
CA CYS A 162 1.34 6.52 9.87
C CYS A 162 0.31 7.26 10.72
N HIS A 163 -0.39 8.23 10.14
CA HIS A 163 -1.60 8.75 10.76
C HIS A 163 -2.82 8.00 10.22
N ILE A 164 -3.72 7.70 11.14
CA ILE A 164 -5.07 7.26 10.83
C ILE A 164 -6.05 8.39 11.17
N PHE A 165 -7.16 8.45 10.42
CA PHE A 165 -8.14 9.51 10.54
C PHE A 165 -9.48 8.90 10.95
N GLU A 166 -9.90 9.18 12.20
CA GLU A 166 -11.16 8.68 12.76
C GLU A 166 -12.26 9.71 12.55
N ARG A 167 -13.36 9.28 11.92
CA ARG A 167 -14.50 10.14 11.63
C ARG A 167 -15.24 10.49 12.92
N ARG A 168 -15.54 11.78 13.09
CA ARG A 168 -16.29 12.35 14.21
C ARG A 168 -17.79 12.49 13.84
N ALA A 169 -18.61 12.74 14.84
CA ALA A 169 -20.06 12.97 14.65
C ALA A 169 -20.36 14.22 13.81
N ASP A 170 -19.47 15.24 13.82
CA ASP A 170 -19.58 16.46 13.03
C ASP A 170 -19.13 16.30 11.56
N GLY A 171 -18.74 15.07 11.15
CA GLY A 171 -18.27 14.76 9.81
C GLY A 171 -16.80 15.04 9.56
N ARG A 172 -16.11 15.73 10.47
CA ARG A 172 -14.64 15.93 10.43
C ARG A 172 -13.91 14.68 10.97
N TYR A 173 -12.60 14.72 10.93
CA TYR A 173 -11.75 13.61 11.34
C TYR A 173 -10.74 14.05 12.40
N THR A 174 -10.47 13.18 13.36
CA THR A 174 -9.37 13.32 14.31
C THR A 174 -8.18 12.52 13.79
N ARG A 175 -7.02 13.17 13.65
CA ARG A 175 -5.76 12.52 13.30
C ARG A 175 -5.16 11.83 14.53
N LYS A 176 -4.77 10.57 14.37
CA LYS A 176 -4.07 9.79 15.41
C LYS A 176 -2.86 9.11 14.80
N GLU A 177 -1.75 9.14 15.49
CA GLU A 177 -0.59 8.34 15.10
C GLU A 177 -0.82 6.86 15.42
N ARG A 178 -0.43 6.00 14.50
CA ARG A 178 -0.47 4.55 14.62
C ARG A 178 0.88 3.95 14.30
N SER A 179 1.47 3.24 15.27
CA SER A 179 2.68 2.45 15.04
C SER A 179 2.39 1.24 14.16
N LEU A 180 3.32 0.91 13.30
CA LEU A 180 3.26 -0.21 12.37
C LEU A 180 4.39 -1.19 12.68
N ALA A 181 4.08 -2.49 12.62
CA ALA A 181 5.02 -3.57 12.80
C ALA A 181 4.94 -4.58 11.65
N TYR A 182 5.99 -5.35 11.48
CA TYR A 182 5.96 -6.54 10.64
C TYR A 182 5.48 -7.73 11.45
N HIS A 183 4.76 -8.63 10.77
CA HIS A 183 4.28 -9.88 11.33
C HIS A 183 5.09 -11.04 10.75
N GLU A 184 5.25 -12.09 11.53
CA GLU A 184 5.89 -13.34 11.10
C GLU A 184 4.96 -14.23 10.27
#